data_1bbd8e7bca316fea0efc696ade30c8a3
#
_entry.id   1bbd8e7bca316fea0efc696ade30c8a3
#
_cell.length_a   1.000
_cell.length_b   1.000
_cell.length_c   1.000
_cell.angle_alpha   90.00
_cell.angle_beta   90.00
_cell.angle_gamma   90.00
#
_symmetry.space_group_name_H-M   'P 1'
#
loop_
_entity.id
_entity.type
_entity.pdbx_description
1 polymer ?
#
loop_
_entity_poly.entity_id
_entity_poly.type
_entity_poly.pdbx_seq_one_letter_code
_entity_poly.pdbx_strand_id
1 'polypeptide(L)'
;MIGTEIHNFNTLYTKFYRKSFLFTKSYVHDECIAEDIVSDVLIKLWEILKEKEIEHIEALLLTTLKNKSLDHLKHEAVKTEALRTLTDMRQRELDIRISTLEACNPEDIFSTEVQQIVTATLALLPEQTRRVFEMSRFENKTNKEIAEELQL
;
A
#
# COMPACT_ATOMS: atom_id res chain seq x y z
N MET A 1 21.31 -6.88 -9.77
CA MET A 1 20.83 -7.22 -8.42
C MET A 1 20.11 -6.03 -7.79
N ILE A 2 18.91 -6.25 -7.31
CA ILE A 2 18.09 -5.19 -6.70
C ILE A 2 18.78 -4.58 -5.48
N GLY A 3 19.51 -5.40 -4.69
CA GLY A 3 20.24 -4.93 -3.51
C GLY A 3 21.39 -3.97 -3.79
N THR A 4 21.95 -3.96 -5.00
CA THR A 4 23.05 -3.06 -5.35
C THR A 4 22.60 -1.66 -5.72
N GLU A 5 21.32 -1.47 -6.02
CA GLU A 5 20.74 -0.17 -6.36
C GLU A 5 20.37 0.65 -5.13
N ILE A 6 20.23 0.00 -3.97
CA ILE A 6 19.84 0.65 -2.73
C ILE A 6 21.06 0.91 -1.87
N HIS A 7 21.67 2.09 -2.05
CA HIS A 7 22.91 2.46 -1.37
C HIS A 7 22.70 3.15 -0.03
N ASN A 8 21.51 3.72 0.21
CA ASN A 8 21.21 4.43 1.46
C ASN A 8 19.71 4.44 1.73
N PHE A 9 19.34 4.89 2.94
CA PHE A 9 17.96 4.95 3.35
C PHE A 9 17.10 5.85 2.46
N ASN A 10 17.64 6.96 1.98
CA ASN A 10 16.90 7.87 1.09
C ASN A 10 16.49 7.18 -0.21
N THR A 11 17.36 6.37 -0.78
CA THR A 11 17.06 5.61 -1.99
C THR A 11 15.94 4.61 -1.74
N LEU A 12 16.03 3.88 -0.62
CA LEU A 12 15.00 2.93 -0.21
C LEU A 12 13.66 3.64 -0.01
N TYR A 13 13.67 4.72 0.77
CA TYR A 13 12.50 5.51 1.10
C TYR A 13 11.82 6.05 -0.18
N THR A 14 12.60 6.70 -1.04
CA THR A 14 12.10 7.28 -2.28
C THR A 14 11.48 6.23 -3.20
N LYS A 15 12.10 5.05 -3.27
CA LYS A 15 11.63 3.98 -4.15
C LYS A 15 10.33 3.36 -3.66
N PHE A 16 10.18 3.13 -2.36
CA PHE A 16 9.10 2.31 -1.82
C PHE A 16 8.03 3.05 -1.02
N TYR A 17 8.30 4.26 -0.56
CA TYR A 17 7.38 4.97 0.34
C TYR A 17 5.98 5.08 -0.24
N ARG A 18 5.87 5.52 -1.46
CA ARG A 18 4.60 5.81 -2.07
C ARG A 18 3.70 4.60 -2.26
N LYS A 19 4.25 3.53 -2.82
CA LYS A 19 3.51 2.27 -2.98
C LYS A 19 3.08 1.73 -1.62
N SER A 20 3.97 1.80 -0.65
CA SER A 20 3.71 1.38 0.72
C SER A 20 2.61 2.20 1.38
N PHE A 21 2.66 3.51 1.21
CA PHE A 21 1.64 4.42 1.75
C PHE A 21 0.27 4.16 1.13
N LEU A 22 0.19 4.04 -0.19
CA LEU A 22 -1.06 3.79 -0.87
C LEU A 22 -1.67 2.44 -0.46
N PHE A 23 -0.84 1.41 -0.37
CA PHE A 23 -1.29 0.09 0.09
C PHE A 23 -1.84 0.18 1.51
N THR A 24 -1.09 0.74 2.43
CA THR A 24 -1.47 0.82 3.84
C THR A 24 -2.71 1.68 4.04
N LYS A 25 -2.75 2.85 3.41
CA LYS A 25 -3.89 3.76 3.50
C LYS A 25 -5.17 3.13 2.96
N SER A 26 -5.08 2.30 1.92
CA SER A 26 -6.25 1.65 1.35
C SER A 26 -6.95 0.71 2.34
N TYR A 27 -6.25 0.23 3.35
CA TYR A 27 -6.81 -0.64 4.38
C TYR A 27 -7.07 0.07 5.70
N VAL A 28 -6.15 0.90 6.19
CA VAL A 28 -6.33 1.57 7.49
C VAL A 28 -7.21 2.82 7.42
N HIS A 29 -7.34 3.44 6.26
CA HIS A 29 -8.16 4.62 5.98
C HIS A 29 -7.81 5.85 6.84
N ASP A 30 -6.58 5.96 7.32
CA ASP A 30 -6.08 7.09 8.10
C ASP A 30 -4.67 7.43 7.63
N GLU A 31 -4.47 8.66 7.17
CA GLU A 31 -3.19 9.10 6.63
C GLU A 31 -2.07 9.08 7.67
N CYS A 32 -2.35 9.56 8.87
CA CYS A 32 -1.34 9.63 9.94
C CYS A 32 -0.89 8.23 10.36
N ILE A 33 -1.84 7.32 10.51
CA ILE A 33 -1.54 5.94 10.87
C ILE A 33 -0.79 5.24 9.74
N ALA A 34 -1.20 5.48 8.49
CA ALA A 34 -0.50 4.91 7.34
C ALA A 34 0.95 5.40 7.26
N GLU A 35 1.19 6.69 7.47
CA GLU A 35 2.54 7.26 7.50
C GLU A 35 3.39 6.63 8.60
N ASP A 36 2.83 6.47 9.80
CA ASP A 36 3.54 5.86 10.93
C ASP A 36 3.91 4.41 10.63
N ILE A 37 2.98 3.64 10.10
CA ILE A 37 3.22 2.24 9.75
C ILE A 37 4.31 2.13 8.68
N VAL A 38 4.20 2.92 7.62
CA VAL A 38 5.14 2.90 6.51
C VAL A 38 6.54 3.29 6.97
N SER A 39 6.65 4.36 7.75
CA SER A 39 7.94 4.83 8.26
C SER A 39 8.60 3.78 9.13
N ASP A 40 7.87 3.17 10.06
CA ASP A 40 8.39 2.11 10.92
C ASP A 40 8.85 0.89 10.11
N VAL A 41 8.05 0.49 9.13
CA VAL A 41 8.38 -0.68 8.29
C VAL A 41 9.60 -0.41 7.42
N LEU A 42 9.71 0.78 6.83
CA LEU A 42 10.88 1.12 6.01
C LEU A 42 12.15 1.19 6.83
N ILE A 43 12.09 1.72 8.06
CA ILE A 43 13.24 1.74 8.97
C ILE A 43 13.69 0.31 9.30
N LYS A 44 12.75 -0.56 9.64
CA LYS A 44 13.04 -1.97 9.93
C LYS A 44 13.61 -2.70 8.71
N LEU A 45 13.04 -2.45 7.55
CA LEU A 45 13.55 -3.03 6.31
C LEU A 45 14.98 -2.59 6.04
N TRP A 46 15.27 -1.31 6.26
CA TRP A 46 16.64 -0.78 6.11
C TRP A 46 17.64 -1.46 7.06
N GLU A 47 17.24 -1.65 8.31
CA GLU A 47 18.08 -2.35 9.29
C GLU A 47 18.38 -3.78 8.85
N ILE A 48 17.39 -4.48 8.31
CA ILE A 48 17.58 -5.84 7.80
C ILE A 48 18.49 -5.85 6.58
N LEU A 49 18.32 -4.90 5.66
CA LEU A 49 19.12 -4.80 4.43
C LEU A 49 20.59 -4.50 4.70
N LYS A 50 20.91 -3.83 5.81
CA LYS A 50 22.32 -3.59 6.20
C LYS A 50 23.04 -4.87 6.60
N GLU A 51 22.31 -5.83 7.12
CA GLU A 51 22.88 -7.07 7.65
C GLU A 51 22.78 -8.26 6.69
N LYS A 52 21.77 -8.25 5.81
CA LYS A 52 21.46 -9.37 4.92
C LYS A 52 21.12 -8.90 3.52
N GLU A 53 21.56 -9.67 2.53
CA GLU A 53 21.00 -9.54 1.18
C GLU A 53 19.61 -10.17 1.16
N ILE A 54 18.64 -9.42 0.64
CA ILE A 54 17.27 -9.90 0.50
C ILE A 54 16.95 -10.04 -0.98
N GLU A 55 16.54 -11.23 -1.36
CA GLU A 55 16.25 -11.56 -2.75
C GLU A 55 14.95 -10.93 -3.24
N HIS A 56 13.92 -10.89 -2.36
CA HIS A 56 12.59 -10.36 -2.70
C HIS A 56 12.19 -9.25 -1.71
N ILE A 57 12.77 -8.07 -1.90
CA ILE A 57 12.54 -6.92 -1.02
C ILE A 57 11.07 -6.50 -1.02
N GLU A 58 10.45 -6.42 -2.21
CA GLU A 58 9.06 -5.97 -2.32
C GLU A 58 8.08 -6.93 -1.63
N ALA A 59 8.30 -8.23 -1.76
CA ALA A 59 7.45 -9.23 -1.10
C ALA A 59 7.57 -9.13 0.42
N LEU A 60 8.78 -8.99 0.95
CA LEU A 60 9.01 -8.79 2.37
C LEU A 60 8.36 -7.49 2.86
N LEU A 61 8.53 -6.42 2.12
CA LEU A 61 7.94 -5.13 2.43
C LEU A 61 6.42 -5.21 2.53
N LEU A 62 5.75 -5.76 1.52
CA LEU A 62 4.29 -5.85 1.51
C LEU A 62 3.77 -6.81 2.59
N THR A 63 4.46 -7.91 2.84
CA THR A 63 4.09 -8.84 3.92
C THR A 63 4.15 -8.14 5.28
N THR A 64 5.21 -7.36 5.51
CA THR A 64 5.36 -6.60 6.76
C THR A 64 4.29 -5.52 6.89
N LEU A 65 4.01 -4.79 5.81
CA LEU A 65 2.94 -3.79 5.78
C LEU A 65 1.58 -4.42 6.04
N LYS A 66 1.31 -5.55 5.42
CA LYS A 66 0.07 -6.31 5.64
C LYS A 66 -0.09 -6.67 7.11
N ASN A 67 0.95 -7.24 7.71
CA ASN A 67 0.89 -7.65 9.11
C ASN A 67 0.68 -6.48 10.05
N LYS A 68 1.38 -5.37 9.83
CA LYS A 68 1.21 -4.17 10.64
C LYS A 68 -0.17 -3.54 10.49
N SER A 69 -0.68 -3.50 9.27
CA SER A 69 -2.02 -2.99 8.99
C SER A 69 -3.11 -3.88 9.62
N LEU A 70 -2.94 -5.20 9.55
CA LEU A 70 -3.84 -6.15 10.21
C LEU A 70 -3.84 -5.97 11.72
N ASP A 71 -2.67 -5.83 12.34
CA ASP A 71 -2.56 -5.62 13.78
C ASP A 71 -3.32 -4.35 14.19
N HIS A 72 -3.15 -3.28 13.42
CA HIS A 72 -3.86 -2.03 13.68
C HIS A 72 -5.38 -2.21 13.56
N LEU A 73 -5.86 -2.82 12.49
CA LEU A 73 -7.29 -3.02 12.25
C LEU A 73 -7.92 -3.91 13.31
N LYS A 74 -7.24 -4.99 13.70
CA LYS A 74 -7.71 -5.89 14.76
C LYS A 74 -7.77 -5.18 16.11
N HIS A 75 -6.78 -4.35 16.40
CA HIS A 75 -6.77 -3.54 17.62
C HIS A 75 -7.94 -2.55 17.65
N GLU A 76 -8.22 -1.89 16.52
CA GLU A 76 -9.37 -0.99 16.38
C GLU A 76 -10.71 -1.73 16.56
N ALA A 77 -10.82 -2.94 16.01
CA ALA A 77 -12.03 -3.76 16.16
C ALA A 77 -12.30 -4.14 17.61
N VAL A 78 -11.24 -4.54 18.34
CA VAL A 78 -11.36 -4.86 19.78
C VAL A 78 -11.72 -3.63 20.60
N LYS A 79 -11.05 -2.50 20.34
CA LYS A 79 -11.33 -1.24 21.01
C LYS A 79 -12.76 -0.77 20.80
N THR A 80 -13.25 -0.91 19.58
CA THR A 80 -14.61 -0.56 19.17
C THR A 80 -15.65 -1.41 19.93
N GLU A 81 -15.42 -2.72 19.96
CA GLU A 81 -16.29 -3.64 20.67
C GLU A 81 -16.33 -3.33 22.17
N ALA A 82 -15.17 -3.07 22.77
CA ALA A 82 -15.05 -2.75 24.20
C ALA A 82 -15.76 -1.45 24.57
N LEU A 83 -15.73 -0.45 23.70
CA LEU A 83 -16.33 0.86 23.97
C LEU A 83 -17.84 0.90 23.63
N ARG A 84 -18.34 -0.07 22.94
CA ARG A 84 -19.76 -0.14 22.49
C ARG A 84 -20.25 1.15 21.82
N THR A 85 -19.32 1.91 21.22
CA THR A 85 -19.61 3.24 20.68
C THR A 85 -19.90 3.24 19.19
N LEU A 86 -19.72 2.12 18.51
CA LEU A 86 -19.88 2.05 17.08
C LEU A 86 -21.15 1.33 16.68
N THR A 87 -21.72 1.80 15.55
CA THR A 87 -22.86 1.17 14.94
C THR A 87 -22.45 -0.18 14.34
N ASP A 88 -23.42 -1.10 14.21
CA ASP A 88 -23.19 -2.39 13.56
C ASP A 88 -22.57 -2.24 12.17
N MET A 89 -22.90 -1.17 11.44
CA MET A 89 -22.36 -0.88 10.11
C MET A 89 -20.85 -0.68 10.15
N ARG A 90 -20.36 0.05 11.16
CA ARG A 90 -18.92 0.34 11.27
C ARG A 90 -18.14 -0.91 11.67
N GLN A 91 -18.73 -1.74 12.54
CA GLN A 91 -18.14 -3.02 12.90
C GLN A 91 -18.03 -3.94 11.67
N ARG A 92 -19.08 -4.00 10.86
CA ARG A 92 -19.07 -4.78 9.61
C ARG A 92 -18.02 -4.26 8.62
N GLU A 93 -17.88 -2.95 8.53
CA GLU A 93 -16.87 -2.35 7.65
C GLU A 93 -15.45 -2.75 8.08
N LEU A 94 -15.16 -2.72 9.39
CA LEU A 94 -13.88 -3.18 9.91
C LEU A 94 -13.65 -4.66 9.63
N ASP A 95 -14.68 -5.48 9.85
CA ASP A 95 -14.59 -6.92 9.59
C ASP A 95 -14.31 -7.22 8.11
N ILE A 96 -14.93 -6.47 7.20
CA ILE A 96 -14.69 -6.60 5.77
C ILE A 96 -13.24 -6.21 5.41
N ARG A 97 -12.74 -5.12 5.97
CA ARG A 97 -11.34 -4.69 5.72
C ARG A 97 -10.36 -5.76 6.22
N ILE A 98 -10.59 -6.29 7.41
CA ILE A 98 -9.75 -7.33 7.99
C ILE A 98 -9.76 -8.57 7.11
N SER A 99 -10.94 -9.04 6.73
CA SER A 99 -11.08 -10.23 5.88
C SER A 99 -10.43 -10.05 4.51
N THR A 100 -10.61 -8.88 3.91
CA THR A 100 -10.01 -8.56 2.62
C THR A 100 -8.49 -8.54 2.70
N LEU A 101 -7.96 -7.93 3.75
CA LEU A 101 -6.51 -7.85 3.93
C LEU A 101 -5.90 -9.22 4.28
N GLU A 102 -6.58 -10.02 5.09
CA GLU A 102 -6.14 -11.39 5.39
C GLU A 102 -6.05 -12.25 4.12
N ALA A 103 -7.00 -12.07 3.21
CA ALA A 103 -7.03 -12.79 1.94
C ALA A 103 -6.00 -12.28 0.94
N CYS A 104 -5.43 -11.09 1.16
CA CYS A 104 -4.42 -10.52 0.27
C CYS A 104 -3.12 -11.34 0.35
N ASN A 105 -2.67 -11.86 -0.79
CA ASN A 105 -1.40 -12.55 -0.88
C ASN A 105 -0.40 -11.65 -1.62
N PRO A 106 0.63 -11.11 -0.93
CA PRO A 106 1.61 -10.24 -1.58
C PRO A 106 2.32 -10.87 -2.77
N GLU A 107 2.50 -12.18 -2.76
CA GLU A 107 3.12 -12.90 -3.89
C GLU A 107 2.27 -12.81 -5.15
N ASP A 108 0.94 -12.87 -5.01
CA ASP A 108 0.03 -12.78 -6.14
C ASP A 108 0.07 -11.41 -6.80
N ILE A 109 0.32 -10.34 -6.01
CA ILE A 109 0.42 -8.98 -6.53
C ILE A 109 1.57 -8.83 -7.52
N PHE A 110 2.64 -9.60 -7.33
CA PHE A 110 3.82 -9.57 -8.19
C PHE A 110 3.79 -10.62 -9.30
N SER A 111 2.75 -11.46 -9.37
CA SER A 111 2.69 -12.47 -10.41
C SER A 111 2.60 -11.81 -11.79
N THR A 112 3.25 -12.42 -12.77
CA THR A 112 3.20 -11.95 -14.16
C THR A 112 1.77 -11.94 -14.68
N GLU A 113 0.98 -12.91 -14.28
CA GLU A 113 -0.41 -13.03 -14.66
C GLU A 113 -1.24 -11.84 -14.20
N VAL A 114 -1.11 -11.43 -12.92
CA VAL A 114 -1.80 -10.25 -12.39
C VAL A 114 -1.37 -8.99 -13.13
N GLN A 115 -0.07 -8.83 -13.37
CA GLN A 115 0.46 -7.69 -14.13
C GLN A 115 -0.12 -7.64 -15.54
N GLN A 116 -0.25 -8.76 -16.19
CA GLN A 116 -0.87 -8.85 -17.52
C GLN A 116 -2.34 -8.46 -17.50
N ILE A 117 -3.09 -8.90 -16.49
CA ILE A 117 -4.49 -8.56 -16.32
C ILE A 117 -4.65 -7.06 -16.12
N VAL A 118 -3.85 -6.46 -15.25
CA VAL A 118 -3.87 -5.02 -14.98
C VAL A 118 -3.57 -4.24 -16.25
N THR A 119 -2.52 -4.59 -16.98
CA THR A 119 -2.14 -3.93 -18.22
C THR A 119 -3.24 -4.03 -19.28
N ALA A 120 -3.80 -5.22 -19.45
CA ALA A 120 -4.88 -5.44 -20.41
C ALA A 120 -6.13 -4.65 -20.05
N THR A 121 -6.48 -4.59 -18.77
CA THR A 121 -7.65 -3.86 -18.28
C THR A 121 -7.47 -2.35 -18.48
N LEU A 122 -6.31 -1.82 -18.18
CA LEU A 122 -6.02 -0.39 -18.39
C LEU A 122 -6.08 -0.03 -19.88
N ALA A 123 -5.63 -0.93 -20.75
CA ALA A 123 -5.67 -0.70 -22.19
C ALA A 123 -7.11 -0.59 -22.74
N LEU A 124 -8.10 -1.18 -22.05
CA LEU A 124 -9.50 -1.08 -22.43
C LEU A 124 -10.16 0.22 -22.04
N LEU A 125 -9.54 1.01 -21.18
CA LEU A 125 -10.08 2.28 -20.72
C LEU A 125 -9.91 3.36 -21.80
N PRO A 126 -10.83 4.35 -21.88
CA PRO A 126 -10.60 5.55 -22.69
C PRO A 126 -9.27 6.20 -22.29
N GLU A 127 -8.60 6.82 -23.25
CA GLU A 127 -7.28 7.40 -23.05
C GLU A 127 -7.23 8.36 -21.85
N GLN A 128 -8.21 9.26 -21.77
CA GLN A 128 -8.27 10.21 -20.67
C GLN A 128 -8.46 9.52 -19.30
N THR A 129 -9.34 8.55 -19.24
CA THR A 129 -9.58 7.78 -18.01
C THR A 129 -8.32 7.02 -17.57
N ARG A 130 -7.65 6.38 -18.53
CA ARG A 130 -6.38 5.69 -18.25
C ARG A 130 -5.32 6.67 -17.76
N ARG A 131 -5.18 7.83 -18.39
CA ARG A 131 -4.22 8.86 -17.98
C ARG A 131 -4.50 9.36 -16.57
N VAL A 132 -5.75 9.63 -16.24
CA VAL A 132 -6.14 10.06 -14.89
C VAL A 132 -5.75 8.99 -13.87
N PHE A 133 -6.06 7.73 -14.16
CA PHE A 133 -5.73 6.62 -13.27
C PHE A 133 -4.21 6.48 -13.06
N GLU A 134 -3.45 6.50 -14.16
CA GLU A 134 -1.99 6.37 -14.09
C GLU A 134 -1.36 7.52 -13.32
N MET A 135 -1.81 8.74 -13.55
CA MET A 135 -1.31 9.92 -12.84
C MET A 135 -1.64 9.87 -11.35
N SER A 136 -2.82 9.40 -10.99
CA SER A 136 -3.24 9.28 -9.61
C SER A 136 -2.52 8.15 -8.87
N ARG A 137 -2.40 6.98 -9.50
CA ARG A 137 -1.90 5.76 -8.84
C ARG A 137 -0.40 5.55 -8.99
N PHE A 138 0.17 5.89 -10.15
CA PHE A 138 1.58 5.62 -10.42
C PHE A 138 2.47 6.85 -10.33
N GLU A 139 1.94 8.05 -10.62
CA GLU A 139 2.71 9.28 -10.60
C GLU A 139 2.45 10.15 -9.35
N ASN A 140 1.52 9.74 -8.50
CA ASN A 140 1.15 10.44 -7.24
C ASN A 140 0.74 11.89 -7.40
N LYS A 141 0.08 12.19 -8.46
CA LYS A 141 -0.43 13.54 -8.66
C LYS A 141 -1.74 13.72 -7.90
N THR A 142 -1.92 14.89 -7.32
CA THR A 142 -3.19 15.26 -6.71
C THR A 142 -4.25 15.48 -7.78
N ASN A 143 -5.51 15.46 -7.39
CA ASN A 143 -6.60 15.74 -8.32
C ASN A 143 -6.44 17.08 -9.00
N LYS A 144 -5.95 18.09 -8.26
CA LYS A 144 -5.68 19.41 -8.79
C LYS A 144 -4.57 19.40 -9.84
N GLU A 145 -3.48 18.72 -9.58
CA GLU A 145 -2.36 18.58 -10.50
C GLU A 145 -2.79 17.86 -11.78
N ILE A 146 -3.58 16.80 -11.64
CA ILE A 146 -4.12 16.05 -12.78
C ILE A 146 -5.01 16.95 -13.63
N ALA A 147 -5.90 17.69 -13.01
CA ALA A 147 -6.80 18.60 -13.71
C ALA A 147 -6.04 19.68 -14.48
N GLU A 148 -5.00 20.25 -13.87
CA GLU A 148 -4.15 21.25 -14.52
C GLU A 148 -3.41 20.69 -15.72
N GLU A 149 -2.80 19.50 -15.57
CA GLU A 149 -2.00 18.87 -16.63
C GLU A 149 -2.86 18.43 -17.80
N LEU A 150 -4.06 17.93 -17.56
CA LEU A 150 -4.99 17.49 -18.60
C LEU A 150 -5.93 18.59 -19.07
N GLN A 151 -5.82 19.80 -18.53
CA GLN A 151 -6.64 20.96 -18.90
C GLN A 151 -8.14 20.72 -18.67
N LEU A 152 -8.46 20.12 -17.55
CA LEU A 152 -9.86 19.83 -17.17
C LEU A 152 -10.51 20.92 -16.34
#